data_dc4029906931b758bb014d3e3b03730f
#
_entry.id   dc4029906931b758bb014d3e3b03730f
#
_cell.length_a   1.000
_cell.length_b   1.000
_cell.length_c   1.000
_cell.angle_alpha   90.00
_cell.angle_beta   90.00
_cell.angle_gamma   90.00
#
_symmetry.space_group_name_H-M   'P 1'
#
loop_
_entity.id
_entity.type
_entity.pdbx_description
1 polymer ?
#
loop_
_entity_poly.entity_id
_entity_poly.type
_entity_poly.pdbx_seq_one_letter_code
_entity_poly.pdbx_strand_id
1 'polypeptide(L)'
;MAACGVGMLARSPLCSRTSRVLRPVFRRLNCPGPVAADLSREEQPPGSVETGSEDKIPKKRFSEVQKERREQAQRTVLIHCPNKINERKFLKYLSQHGPINNHFFYEGFGLYAVVEFCRKDSVYSLQGGIHTPSLGTEAAIPFKSRFFNLKLKNPSSQISEQPCVETTNQLPPSSKKLFEILYYAESIDDQLNSLLRKFQLTEENKLRYLTCSFIEDIAAAYFPDCTVRPFGSSVNTFGKLGCDLDMFLDLDEFGKVSTNKNVGNFLMEYQVKNVPSERIATQKILSVIGECLDHLGPGCVGIQKILNARCPLVRFSHQPSGFQCDLTTNNRIALKSSELLYIYGALDSRVRALVFSVRCWARAHSLTSSIPGAWITNFSLTMMVIFFLQRRSPPILPTLDSLKTLADAEDKCIIEGNNCTFTHDLNKIKPSGNTETLELLLKEFFEYYGNFAFSKNSINIRQGKEQNKPDSSPLHIQNPFETSLNISKNVSQSQIQKFVDLARESAWILEQDNKNGPSPRIRPWGLAAVLLPSVVNSKSLTTKKRKKPGSETVKNLLESIKSNSTENPLSTNEKRTMSSQT
;
A
#
# COMPACT_ATOMS: atom_id res chain seq x y z
N MET A 1 9.62 -26.35 12.63
CA MET A 1 10.04 -26.41 14.03
C MET A 1 10.40 -25.01 14.48
N ALA A 2 9.71 -24.64 15.43
CA ALA A 2 9.83 -23.96 16.69
C ALA A 2 10.05 -22.46 16.53
N ALA A 3 9.29 -21.68 17.10
CA ALA A 3 8.61 -21.40 18.33
C ALA A 3 9.03 -20.03 18.84
N CYS A 4 7.99 -19.22 19.06
CA CYS A 4 7.65 -18.42 20.23
C CYS A 4 8.63 -17.40 20.78
N GLY A 5 8.14 -16.19 20.88
CA GLY A 5 8.55 -15.15 21.80
C GLY A 5 7.41 -14.13 21.99
N VAL A 6 6.57 -14.36 22.99
CA VAL A 6 5.52 -13.43 23.44
C VAL A 6 6.16 -12.39 24.34
N GLY A 7 6.13 -11.12 23.97
CA GLY A 7 6.51 -10.00 24.79
C GLY A 7 5.26 -9.24 25.27
N MET A 8 5.03 -9.25 26.57
CA MET A 8 3.95 -8.53 27.28
C MET A 8 4.15 -7.01 27.20
N LEU A 9 3.08 -6.31 26.84
CA LEU A 9 2.98 -4.86 26.97
C LEU A 9 2.36 -4.47 28.30
N ALA A 10 3.10 -3.69 29.08
CA ALA A 10 2.67 -3.03 30.29
C ALA A 10 1.71 -1.88 29.98
N ARG A 11 0.63 -1.78 30.76
CA ARG A 11 -0.37 -0.70 30.75
C ARG A 11 0.14 0.49 31.56
N SER A 12 -0.08 1.70 31.08
CA SER A 12 -0.05 2.94 31.88
C SER A 12 -1.28 3.81 31.60
N PRO A 13 -1.69 4.69 32.54
CA PRO A 13 -3.09 5.08 32.70
C PRO A 13 -3.49 6.36 31.96
N LEU A 14 -4.81 6.47 31.79
CA LEU A 14 -5.60 7.56 31.24
C LEU A 14 -5.33 8.93 31.87
N CYS A 15 -5.13 9.94 31.04
CA CYS A 15 -5.35 11.33 31.38
C CYS A 15 -6.30 11.96 30.37
N SER A 16 -7.49 12.34 30.83
CA SER A 16 -8.53 13.04 30.07
C SER A 16 -8.18 14.51 29.93
N ARG A 17 -8.09 15.02 28.69
CA ARG A 17 -8.25 16.46 28.42
C ARG A 17 -9.00 16.67 27.12
N THR A 18 -10.09 17.40 27.22
CA THR A 18 -10.93 17.96 26.18
C THR A 18 -10.12 18.87 25.26
N SER A 19 -10.08 18.58 23.96
CA SER A 19 -9.45 19.45 22.97
C SER A 19 -10.48 19.97 21.97
N ARG A 20 -10.52 21.30 21.89
CA ARG A 20 -11.25 22.08 20.90
C ARG A 20 -10.74 21.78 19.48
N VAL A 21 -11.67 21.56 18.59
CA VAL A 21 -11.40 21.40 17.14
C VAL A 21 -10.96 22.74 16.57
N LEU A 22 -9.66 22.87 16.23
CA LEU A 22 -9.13 23.94 15.40
C LEU A 22 -8.85 23.38 14.01
N ARG A 23 -9.43 24.02 13.00
CA ARG A 23 -9.15 23.72 11.58
C ARG A 23 -7.70 24.13 11.26
N PRO A 24 -6.90 23.30 10.54
CA PRO A 24 -5.57 23.70 10.13
C PRO A 24 -5.64 24.75 9.01
N VAL A 25 -4.97 25.88 9.24
CA VAL A 25 -4.73 26.91 8.23
C VAL A 25 -3.41 26.58 7.55
N PHE A 26 -3.47 26.18 6.29
CA PHE A 26 -2.27 25.97 5.46
C PHE A 26 -1.63 27.33 5.15
N ARG A 27 -0.42 27.57 5.63
CA ARG A 27 0.44 28.65 5.15
C ARG A 27 1.35 28.11 4.03
N ARG A 28 1.00 28.45 2.78
CA ARG A 28 1.94 28.36 1.66
C ARG A 28 2.87 29.57 1.73
N LEU A 29 4.17 29.35 1.86
CA LEU A 29 5.17 30.36 1.58
C LEU A 29 5.38 30.38 0.06
N ASN A 30 4.90 31.46 -0.61
CA ASN A 30 5.11 31.66 -2.03
C ASN A 30 6.56 32.05 -2.30
N CYS A 31 7.24 31.32 -3.18
CA CYS A 31 8.46 31.81 -3.82
C CYS A 31 8.08 32.90 -4.86
N PRO A 32 8.82 34.02 -4.95
CA PRO A 32 8.53 35.03 -5.95
C PRO A 32 8.89 34.53 -7.36
N GLY A 33 7.91 34.48 -8.23
CA GLY A 33 8.09 34.33 -9.67
C GLY A 33 8.47 35.67 -10.32
N PRO A 34 8.96 35.67 -11.56
CA PRO A 34 9.44 36.88 -12.20
C PRO A 34 8.32 37.89 -12.49
N VAL A 35 8.67 39.16 -12.24
CA VAL A 35 7.82 40.33 -12.44
C VAL A 35 7.45 40.47 -13.92
N ALA A 36 6.16 40.53 -14.22
CA ALA A 36 5.62 41.00 -15.49
C ALA A 36 4.70 42.19 -15.24
N ALA A 37 4.86 43.20 -16.10
CA ALA A 37 4.41 44.55 -15.97
C ALA A 37 2.89 44.75 -15.93
N ASP A 38 2.55 45.79 -15.20
CA ASP A 38 1.37 46.61 -15.09
C ASP A 38 0.63 46.88 -16.40
N LEU A 39 -0.69 46.69 -16.39
CA LEU A 39 -1.64 47.47 -17.22
C LEU A 39 -3.04 47.46 -16.57
N SER A 40 -3.38 48.63 -16.07
CA SER A 40 -4.71 49.11 -15.64
C SER A 40 -5.86 48.75 -16.60
N ARG A 41 -6.99 48.29 -16.07
CA ARG A 41 -8.31 48.55 -16.68
C ARG A 41 -9.48 48.48 -15.70
N GLU A 42 -10.34 49.41 -15.89
CA GLU A 42 -11.55 49.87 -15.20
C GLU A 42 -12.65 48.82 -14.96
N GLU A 43 -13.40 49.03 -13.89
CA GLU A 43 -14.65 48.38 -13.50
C GLU A 43 -15.79 48.68 -14.47
N GLN A 44 -16.62 47.69 -14.80
CA GLN A 44 -18.03 47.84 -15.23
C GLN A 44 -18.90 46.68 -14.71
N PRO A 45 -20.24 46.89 -14.53
CA PRO A 45 -21.11 46.14 -13.63
C PRO A 45 -21.77 44.90 -14.24
N PRO A 46 -22.52 44.10 -13.45
CA PRO A 46 -22.81 42.69 -13.73
C PRO A 46 -24.00 42.48 -14.66
N GLY A 47 -23.85 41.61 -15.63
CA GLY A 47 -24.93 41.15 -16.48
C GLY A 47 -24.73 39.69 -16.88
N SER A 48 -25.80 38.91 -16.67
CA SER A 48 -26.12 37.61 -17.25
C SER A 48 -25.24 36.38 -16.89
N VAL A 49 -25.88 35.46 -16.20
CA VAL A 49 -25.52 34.09 -15.91
C VAL A 49 -25.29 33.33 -17.21
N GLU A 50 -24.05 33.06 -17.56
CA GLU A 50 -23.68 31.99 -18.46
C GLU A 50 -23.18 30.78 -17.65
N THR A 51 -23.82 29.64 -17.89
CA THR A 51 -23.43 28.33 -17.35
C THR A 51 -21.99 28.00 -17.77
N GLY A 52 -21.05 28.28 -16.88
CA GLY A 52 -19.64 27.99 -17.10
C GLY A 52 -19.41 26.47 -17.20
N SER A 53 -18.86 26.05 -18.33
CA SER A 53 -18.23 24.76 -18.49
C SER A 53 -17.13 24.62 -17.41
N GLU A 54 -17.30 23.65 -16.51
CA GLU A 54 -16.21 23.26 -15.60
C GLU A 54 -15.00 22.89 -16.46
N ASP A 55 -13.96 23.70 -16.44
CA ASP A 55 -12.66 23.39 -17.02
C ASP A 55 -12.13 22.12 -16.33
N LYS A 56 -12.32 20.96 -16.99
CA LYS A 56 -11.81 19.68 -16.52
C LYS A 56 -10.30 19.72 -16.56
N ILE A 57 -9.68 19.89 -15.39
CA ILE A 57 -8.23 19.75 -15.23
C ILE A 57 -7.82 18.41 -15.87
N PRO A 58 -6.91 18.39 -16.86
CA PRO A 58 -6.53 17.17 -17.56
C PRO A 58 -5.95 16.17 -16.55
N LYS A 59 -6.46 14.94 -16.60
CA LYS A 59 -6.01 13.86 -15.72
C LYS A 59 -4.58 13.48 -16.10
N LYS A 60 -3.63 13.57 -15.16
CA LYS A 60 -2.22 13.21 -15.36
C LYS A 60 -2.07 11.73 -15.69
N ARG A 61 -1.14 11.37 -16.58
CA ARG A 61 -0.73 9.99 -16.85
C ARG A 61 -0.03 9.39 -15.62
N PHE A 62 -0.13 8.07 -15.45
CA PHE A 62 0.53 7.37 -14.34
C PHE A 62 2.05 7.63 -14.31
N SER A 63 2.71 7.56 -15.46
CA SER A 63 4.16 7.81 -15.59
C SER A 63 4.57 9.23 -15.18
N GLU A 64 3.74 10.23 -15.47
CA GLU A 64 3.98 11.62 -15.06
C GLU A 64 3.90 11.78 -13.54
N VAL A 65 2.87 11.18 -12.93
CA VAL A 65 2.72 11.19 -11.46
C VAL A 65 3.91 10.48 -10.79
N GLN A 66 4.34 9.32 -11.32
CA GLN A 66 5.49 8.59 -10.79
C GLN A 66 6.78 9.41 -10.90
N LYS A 67 7.02 10.05 -12.04
CA LYS A 67 8.18 10.91 -12.27
C LYS A 67 8.21 12.10 -11.30
N GLU A 68 7.10 12.83 -11.20
CA GLU A 68 6.96 13.97 -10.30
C GLU A 68 7.24 13.60 -8.83
N ARG A 69 6.68 12.49 -8.36
CA ARG A 69 6.87 12.00 -6.99
C ARG A 69 8.32 11.55 -6.73
N ARG A 70 8.95 10.91 -7.71
CA ARG A 70 10.36 10.53 -7.61
C ARG A 70 11.28 11.76 -7.54
N GLU A 71 11.04 12.76 -8.39
CA GLU A 71 11.78 14.03 -8.34
C GLU A 71 11.62 14.75 -7.00
N GLN A 72 10.40 14.74 -6.43
CA GLN A 72 10.16 15.25 -5.08
C GLN A 72 10.97 14.50 -4.02
N ALA A 73 10.97 13.16 -4.08
CA ALA A 73 11.74 12.34 -3.15
C ALA A 73 13.26 12.58 -3.27
N GLN A 74 13.78 12.81 -4.48
CA GLN A 74 15.20 13.08 -4.70
C GLN A 74 15.68 14.41 -4.12
N ARG A 75 14.79 15.40 -3.92
CA ARG A 75 15.10 16.68 -3.26
C ARG A 75 14.62 16.75 -1.81
N THR A 76 14.22 15.62 -1.24
CA THR A 76 13.73 15.50 0.14
C THR A 76 14.72 14.76 1.01
N VAL A 77 14.84 15.20 2.26
CA VAL A 77 15.66 14.57 3.29
C VAL A 77 14.83 14.20 4.50
N LEU A 78 15.25 13.17 5.22
CA LEU A 78 14.69 12.74 6.49
C LEU A 78 15.71 13.03 7.59
N ILE A 79 15.29 13.66 8.67
CA ILE A 79 16.17 14.04 9.76
C ILE A 79 15.58 13.54 11.08
N HIS A 80 16.31 12.67 11.76
CA HIS A 80 15.99 12.28 13.12
C HIS A 80 16.36 13.42 14.06
N CYS A 81 15.39 13.97 14.76
CA CYS A 81 15.51 15.14 15.60
C CYS A 81 15.48 14.78 17.09
N PRO A 82 16.18 15.52 17.96
CA PRO A 82 15.98 15.40 19.40
C PRO A 82 14.57 15.86 19.78
N ASN A 83 14.02 15.31 20.87
CA ASN A 83 12.65 15.58 21.32
C ASN A 83 12.36 17.06 21.62
N LYS A 84 13.40 17.84 21.87
CA LYS A 84 13.31 19.30 22.09
C LYS A 84 14.11 19.99 21.00
N ILE A 85 13.42 20.58 20.03
CA ILE A 85 14.00 21.29 18.92
C ILE A 85 13.26 22.62 18.70
N ASN A 86 14.00 23.68 18.43
CA ASN A 86 13.41 24.94 17.99
C ASN A 86 13.28 24.95 16.47
N GLU A 87 12.04 24.83 15.98
CA GLU A 87 11.72 24.72 14.55
C GLU A 87 12.30 25.87 13.74
N ARG A 88 12.15 27.13 14.20
CA ARG A 88 12.65 28.31 13.45
C ARG A 88 14.17 28.29 13.27
N LYS A 89 14.91 27.95 14.33
CA LYS A 89 16.38 27.85 14.26
C LYS A 89 16.81 26.69 13.35
N PHE A 90 16.11 25.57 13.43
CA PHE A 90 16.37 24.41 12.61
C PHE A 90 16.13 24.70 11.11
N LEU A 91 15.01 25.29 10.75
CA LEU A 91 14.73 25.68 9.38
C LEU A 91 15.68 26.76 8.87
N LYS A 92 16.08 27.74 9.70
CA LYS A 92 17.09 28.72 9.35
C LYS A 92 18.44 28.08 9.05
N TYR A 93 18.82 27.04 9.81
CA TYR A 93 20.05 26.27 9.53
C TYR A 93 19.97 25.58 8.18
N LEU A 94 18.86 24.85 7.91
CA LEU A 94 18.69 24.14 6.65
C LEU A 94 18.58 25.06 5.44
N SER A 95 18.00 26.26 5.60
CA SER A 95 17.89 27.27 4.54
C SER A 95 19.24 27.80 4.06
N GLN A 96 20.34 27.60 4.82
CA GLN A 96 21.70 27.93 4.38
C GLN A 96 22.16 27.03 3.21
N HIS A 97 21.58 25.82 3.08
CA HIS A 97 21.90 24.90 1.99
C HIS A 97 21.01 25.11 0.76
N GLY A 98 19.91 25.85 0.90
CA GLY A 98 19.01 26.20 -0.18
C GLY A 98 17.56 26.43 0.28
N PRO A 99 16.71 26.96 -0.60
CA PRO A 99 15.31 27.26 -0.25
C PRO A 99 14.52 25.97 0.00
N ILE A 100 13.71 25.99 1.09
CA ILE A 100 12.83 24.90 1.50
C ILE A 100 11.48 25.08 0.82
N ASN A 101 10.99 24.05 0.12
CA ASN A 101 9.68 24.02 -0.51
C ASN A 101 8.58 23.63 0.48
N ASN A 102 8.84 22.58 1.28
CA ASN A 102 7.88 22.07 2.27
C ASN A 102 8.61 21.34 3.39
N HIS A 103 8.00 21.30 4.56
CA HIS A 103 8.50 20.51 5.69
C HIS A 103 7.34 20.11 6.60
N PHE A 104 7.54 19.01 7.33
CA PHE A 104 6.66 18.60 8.42
C PHE A 104 7.42 17.73 9.41
N PHE A 105 6.95 17.72 10.66
CA PHE A 105 7.46 16.86 11.70
C PHE A 105 6.47 15.76 12.02
N TYR A 106 6.97 14.58 12.30
CA TYR A 106 6.13 13.47 12.74
C TYR A 106 6.81 12.62 13.80
N GLU A 107 6.01 11.90 14.57
CA GLU A 107 6.44 11.02 15.65
C GLU A 107 6.34 9.56 15.17
N GLY A 108 7.45 8.82 15.32
CA GLY A 108 7.57 7.39 15.03
C GLY A 108 8.39 6.72 16.12
N PHE A 109 9.48 6.03 15.78
CA PHE A 109 10.48 5.57 16.76
C PHE A 109 11.38 6.72 17.26
N GLY A 110 10.90 7.95 17.24
CA GLY A 110 11.52 9.19 17.58
C GLY A 110 10.84 10.34 16.85
N LEU A 111 11.33 11.56 17.05
CA LEU A 111 10.87 12.74 16.31
C LEU A 111 11.64 12.84 14.99
N TYR A 112 10.91 12.92 13.90
CA TYR A 112 11.49 13.05 12.56
C TYR A 112 10.99 14.31 11.88
N ALA A 113 11.88 14.96 11.12
CA ALA A 113 11.55 16.03 10.19
C ALA A 113 11.72 15.54 8.75
N VAL A 114 10.71 15.71 7.92
CA VAL A 114 10.78 15.57 6.46
C VAL A 114 10.92 16.96 5.88
N VAL A 115 11.99 17.22 5.11
CA VAL A 115 12.25 18.53 4.53
C VAL A 115 12.49 18.38 3.03
N GLU A 116 11.62 18.99 2.24
CA GLU A 116 11.70 19.05 0.79
C GLU A 116 12.32 20.39 0.38
N PHE A 117 13.49 20.36 -0.27
CA PHE A 117 14.11 21.54 -0.86
C PHE A 117 13.51 21.83 -2.25
N CYS A 118 13.65 23.08 -2.71
CA CYS A 118 13.25 23.46 -4.07
C CYS A 118 14.13 22.80 -5.14
N ARG A 119 15.42 22.53 -4.83
CA ARG A 119 16.40 21.98 -5.77
C ARG A 119 17.14 20.78 -5.17
N LYS A 120 17.53 19.83 -6.02
CA LYS A 120 18.35 18.67 -5.64
C LYS A 120 19.75 19.08 -5.15
N ASP A 121 20.33 20.16 -5.70
CA ASP A 121 21.63 20.67 -5.32
C ASP A 121 21.70 21.08 -3.83
N SER A 122 20.57 21.48 -3.25
CA SER A 122 20.48 21.79 -1.82
C SER A 122 20.73 20.56 -0.94
N VAL A 123 20.31 19.38 -1.40
CA VAL A 123 20.60 18.11 -0.73
C VAL A 123 22.10 17.79 -0.81
N TYR A 124 22.72 17.98 -1.98
CA TYR A 124 24.17 17.78 -2.12
C TYR A 124 24.99 18.76 -1.27
N SER A 125 24.56 20.02 -1.21
CA SER A 125 25.16 21.01 -0.31
C SER A 125 25.08 20.60 1.16
N LEU A 126 23.89 20.09 1.59
CA LEU A 126 23.73 19.58 2.95
C LEU A 126 24.65 18.38 3.20
N GLN A 127 24.67 17.40 2.29
CA GLN A 127 25.53 16.21 2.38
C GLN A 127 27.03 16.55 2.44
N GLY A 128 27.46 17.61 1.76
CA GLY A 128 28.85 18.09 1.78
C GLY A 128 29.27 18.67 3.13
N GLY A 129 28.32 19.19 3.92
CA GLY A 129 28.56 19.77 5.25
C GLY A 129 28.38 18.78 6.42
N ILE A 130 28.01 17.54 6.17
CA ILE A 130 27.71 16.56 7.22
C ILE A 130 28.96 15.76 7.61
N HIS A 131 29.17 15.69 8.91
CA HIS A 131 30.24 14.87 9.49
C HIS A 131 29.80 13.41 9.61
N THR A 132 30.53 12.49 9.00
CA THR A 132 30.36 11.06 9.22
C THR A 132 30.89 10.74 10.64
N PRO A 133 30.04 10.24 11.56
CA PRO A 133 30.53 9.89 12.88
C PRO A 133 31.57 8.77 12.75
N SER A 134 32.75 8.93 13.39
CA SER A 134 33.67 7.83 13.55
C SER A 134 33.03 6.81 14.51
N LEU A 135 32.55 5.73 14.00
CA LEU A 135 32.18 4.57 14.77
C LEU A 135 33.49 3.84 15.11
N GLY A 136 33.76 3.57 16.37
CA GLY A 136 35.04 3.02 16.84
C GLY A 136 35.38 1.60 16.31
N THR A 137 34.61 1.08 15.38
CA THR A 137 34.79 -0.18 14.65
C THR A 137 34.24 -0.04 13.22
N GLU A 138 34.67 0.79 12.52
CA GLU A 138 34.87 1.15 11.11
C GLU A 138 34.22 0.31 10.01
N ALA A 139 32.92 0.27 9.93
CA ALA A 139 32.32 0.03 8.64
C ALA A 139 32.10 1.40 7.95
N ALA A 140 32.97 1.76 7.02
CA ALA A 140 32.72 2.89 6.13
C ALA A 140 31.42 2.63 5.38
N ILE A 141 30.41 3.47 5.59
CA ILE A 141 29.16 3.39 4.83
C ILE A 141 29.48 3.77 3.37
N PRO A 142 29.35 2.88 2.40
CA PRO A 142 29.81 3.08 1.03
C PRO A 142 28.91 4.01 0.20
N PHE A 143 27.90 4.64 0.81
CA PHE A 143 26.95 5.50 0.12
C PHE A 143 26.61 6.76 0.94
N LYS A 144 26.12 7.80 0.25
CA LYS A 144 25.64 9.05 0.87
C LYS A 144 24.14 8.96 1.09
N SER A 145 23.74 8.65 2.32
CA SER A 145 22.33 8.63 2.70
C SER A 145 21.73 10.05 2.76
N ARG A 146 20.42 10.17 2.52
CA ARG A 146 19.62 11.36 2.78
C ARG A 146 18.83 11.28 4.09
N PHE A 147 19.15 10.29 4.91
CA PHE A 147 18.66 10.14 6.26
C PHE A 147 19.73 10.58 7.25
N PHE A 148 19.45 11.63 8.04
CA PHE A 148 20.39 12.30 8.92
C PHE A 148 19.97 12.21 10.37
N ASN A 149 20.94 12.36 11.29
CA ASN A 149 20.71 12.47 12.71
C ASN A 149 21.16 13.86 13.18
N LEU A 150 20.25 14.66 13.74
CA LEU A 150 20.53 15.99 14.26
C LEU A 150 21.02 15.90 15.71
N LYS A 151 22.25 16.38 15.96
CA LYS A 151 22.80 16.54 17.31
C LYS A 151 22.87 18.03 17.67
N LEU A 152 22.41 18.39 18.87
CA LEU A 152 22.50 19.75 19.38
C LEU A 152 23.84 19.94 20.09
N LYS A 153 24.61 20.99 19.70
CA LYS A 153 25.87 21.33 20.36
C LYS A 153 25.69 21.86 21.78
N ASN A 154 24.57 22.56 22.07
CA ASN A 154 24.23 23.10 23.40
C ASN A 154 22.72 22.86 23.68
N PRO A 155 22.34 21.83 24.44
CA PRO A 155 20.93 21.52 24.68
C PRO A 155 20.19 22.47 25.63
N SER A 156 20.91 23.29 26.42
CA SER A 156 20.32 24.13 27.48
C SER A 156 19.64 25.42 27.00
N SER A 157 19.77 25.83 25.75
CA SER A 157 19.29 27.15 25.26
C SER A 157 18.01 27.10 24.43
N GLN A 158 17.24 25.98 24.42
CA GLN A 158 16.16 25.78 23.47
C GLN A 158 14.78 25.59 24.13
N ILE A 159 14.44 26.44 25.08
CA ILE A 159 13.10 26.42 25.72
C ILE A 159 12.24 27.51 25.06
N SER A 160 11.70 27.26 23.87
CA SER A 160 10.44 27.83 23.38
C SER A 160 10.16 27.39 21.96
N GLU A 161 8.91 27.09 21.67
CA GLU A 161 8.36 26.66 20.39
C GLU A 161 8.78 25.23 19.97
N GLN A 162 8.07 24.26 20.54
CA GLN A 162 8.10 22.89 20.00
C GLN A 162 7.45 22.88 18.61
N PRO A 163 7.96 22.08 17.67
CA PRO A 163 7.37 21.94 16.35
C PRO A 163 5.94 21.39 16.45
N CYS A 164 5.09 21.83 15.53
CA CYS A 164 3.79 21.20 15.33
C CYS A 164 4.02 19.82 14.73
N VAL A 165 3.81 18.79 15.53
CA VAL A 165 3.96 17.39 15.10
C VAL A 165 2.68 16.97 14.39
N GLU A 166 2.80 16.64 13.10
CA GLU A 166 1.72 16.03 12.36
C GLU A 166 1.57 14.57 12.82
N THR A 167 0.36 14.19 13.19
CA THR A 167 0.07 12.77 13.36
C THR A 167 0.11 12.14 11.97
N THR A 168 1.16 11.37 11.67
CA THR A 168 1.14 10.51 10.49
C THR A 168 0.03 9.49 10.71
N ASN A 169 -1.15 9.77 10.15
CA ASN A 169 -2.29 8.85 10.17
C ASN A 169 -1.99 7.64 9.27
N GLN A 170 -0.90 6.92 9.55
CA GLN A 170 -0.54 5.67 8.86
C GLN A 170 -1.41 4.51 9.35
N LEU A 171 -2.07 4.67 10.49
CA LEU A 171 -2.92 3.64 11.06
C LEU A 171 -4.37 3.85 10.66
N PRO A 172 -5.06 2.77 10.24
CA PRO A 172 -6.49 2.84 9.96
C PRO A 172 -7.25 3.23 11.25
N PRO A 173 -8.38 3.94 11.12
CA PRO A 173 -9.20 4.30 12.27
C PRO A 173 -9.63 3.06 13.05
N SER A 174 -9.78 3.19 14.37
CA SER A 174 -10.27 2.11 15.22
C SER A 174 -11.71 1.72 14.82
N SER A 175 -12.11 0.48 15.11
CA SER A 175 -13.47 0.00 14.81
C SER A 175 -14.56 0.89 15.42
N LYS A 176 -14.33 1.45 16.63
CA LYS A 176 -15.26 2.38 17.27
C LYS A 176 -15.41 3.68 16.48
N LYS A 177 -14.29 4.29 16.07
CA LYS A 177 -14.30 5.53 15.28
C LYS A 177 -14.90 5.30 13.89
N LEU A 178 -14.64 4.14 13.30
CA LEU A 178 -15.26 3.76 12.02
C LEU A 178 -16.78 3.67 12.17
N PHE A 179 -17.26 2.99 13.23
CA PHE A 179 -18.69 2.87 13.51
C PHE A 179 -19.34 4.24 13.67
N GLU A 180 -18.74 5.15 14.45
CA GLU A 180 -19.23 6.52 14.63
C GLU A 180 -19.36 7.26 13.29
N ILE A 181 -18.34 7.16 12.41
CA ILE A 181 -18.36 7.81 11.10
C ILE A 181 -19.51 7.28 10.22
N LEU A 182 -19.69 5.96 10.19
CA LEU A 182 -20.72 5.33 9.37
C LEU A 182 -22.13 5.54 9.95
N TYR A 183 -22.25 5.57 11.27
CA TYR A 183 -23.54 5.76 11.95
C TYR A 183 -24.16 7.16 11.69
N TYR A 184 -23.33 8.20 11.68
CA TYR A 184 -23.78 9.59 11.48
C TYR A 184 -23.81 10.03 10.01
N ALA A 185 -23.53 9.14 9.07
CA ALA A 185 -23.65 9.43 7.65
C ALA A 185 -25.12 9.66 7.24
N GLU A 186 -25.36 10.47 6.22
CA GLU A 186 -26.71 10.82 5.75
C GLU A 186 -27.30 9.74 4.85
N SER A 187 -26.46 9.07 4.06
CA SER A 187 -26.84 8.05 3.09
C SER A 187 -25.81 6.91 3.05
N ILE A 188 -26.15 5.79 2.41
CA ILE A 188 -25.20 4.71 2.16
C ILE A 188 -24.08 5.20 1.24
N ASP A 189 -24.38 6.03 0.25
CA ASP A 189 -23.37 6.66 -0.61
C ASP A 189 -22.37 7.50 0.20
N ASP A 190 -22.83 8.24 1.21
CA ASP A 190 -21.95 8.99 2.10
C ASP A 190 -21.15 8.07 3.02
N GLN A 191 -21.72 6.94 3.47
CA GLN A 191 -20.97 5.92 4.20
C GLN A 191 -19.78 5.38 3.40
N LEU A 192 -19.99 5.01 2.12
CA LEU A 192 -18.94 4.47 1.26
C LEU A 192 -17.86 5.55 0.98
N ASN A 193 -18.26 6.76 0.68
CA ASN A 193 -17.34 7.87 0.43
C ASN A 193 -16.57 8.27 1.70
N SER A 194 -17.21 8.25 2.86
CA SER A 194 -16.55 8.54 4.14
C SER A 194 -15.55 7.45 4.52
N LEU A 195 -15.88 6.18 4.26
CA LEU A 195 -14.94 5.06 4.40
C LEU A 195 -13.72 5.26 3.50
N LEU A 196 -13.92 5.56 2.21
CA LEU A 196 -12.84 5.83 1.28
C LEU A 196 -11.94 6.96 1.78
N ARG A 197 -12.51 8.13 2.10
CA ARG A 197 -11.73 9.30 2.59
C ARG A 197 -10.90 9.01 3.84
N LYS A 198 -11.34 8.11 4.71
CA LYS A 198 -10.65 7.78 5.97
C LYS A 198 -9.63 6.67 5.86
N PHE A 199 -9.73 5.80 4.87
CA PHE A 199 -8.86 4.64 4.73
C PHE A 199 -7.90 4.70 3.55
N GLN A 200 -8.17 5.51 2.52
CA GLN A 200 -7.29 5.62 1.36
C GLN A 200 -5.94 6.25 1.72
N LEU A 201 -4.91 5.85 1.01
CA LEU A 201 -3.64 6.58 1.01
C LEU A 201 -3.89 7.97 0.41
N THR A 202 -3.49 9.01 1.12
CA THR A 202 -3.47 10.36 0.57
C THR A 202 -2.28 10.51 -0.39
N GLU A 203 -2.43 11.31 -1.43
CA GLU A 203 -1.33 11.63 -2.35
C GLU A 203 -0.16 12.33 -1.66
N GLU A 204 -0.41 12.90 -0.49
CA GLU A 204 0.60 13.55 0.37
C GLU A 204 1.54 12.56 1.06
N ASN A 205 1.37 11.25 0.86
CA ASN A 205 2.22 10.25 1.49
C ASN A 205 3.61 10.19 0.84
N LYS A 206 4.35 11.31 0.97
CA LYS A 206 5.71 11.50 0.47
C LYS A 206 6.70 10.47 1.03
N LEU A 207 6.40 9.89 2.20
CA LEU A 207 7.27 8.93 2.87
C LEU A 207 7.50 7.65 2.07
N ARG A 208 6.52 7.18 1.25
CA ARG A 208 6.68 5.96 0.45
C ARG A 208 7.73 6.12 -0.64
N TYR A 209 7.66 7.21 -1.40
CA TYR A 209 8.67 7.51 -2.42
C TYR A 209 10.02 7.86 -1.82
N LEU A 210 10.02 8.54 -0.67
CA LEU A 210 11.25 8.86 0.06
C LEU A 210 11.92 7.58 0.56
N THR A 211 11.16 6.62 1.10
CA THR A 211 11.71 5.32 1.51
C THR A 211 12.29 4.56 0.31
N CYS A 212 11.58 4.49 -0.83
CA CYS A 212 12.13 3.90 -2.07
C CYS A 212 13.45 4.57 -2.46
N SER A 213 13.52 5.89 -2.35
CA SER A 213 14.70 6.68 -2.67
C SER A 213 15.89 6.42 -1.73
N PHE A 214 15.64 6.06 -0.46
CA PHE A 214 16.72 5.62 0.45
C PHE A 214 17.24 4.22 0.10
N ILE A 215 16.35 3.32 -0.27
CA ILE A 215 16.75 1.98 -0.73
C ILE A 215 17.51 2.07 -2.06
N GLU A 216 17.15 3.02 -2.94
CA GLU A 216 17.90 3.34 -4.16
C GLU A 216 19.31 3.83 -3.83
N ASP A 217 19.50 4.73 -2.86
CA ASP A 217 20.82 5.20 -2.42
C ASP A 217 21.71 4.03 -1.93
N ILE A 218 21.13 3.05 -1.23
CA ILE A 218 21.85 1.86 -0.76
C ILE A 218 22.20 0.93 -1.93
N ALA A 219 21.24 0.66 -2.80
CA ALA A 219 21.43 -0.24 -3.95
C ALA A 219 22.44 0.32 -4.95
N ALA A 220 22.45 1.63 -5.17
CA ALA A 220 23.35 2.33 -6.08
C ALA A 220 24.85 2.18 -5.72
N ALA A 221 25.17 1.82 -4.49
CA ALA A 221 26.55 1.50 -4.08
C ALA A 221 27.10 0.26 -4.82
N TYR A 222 26.24 -0.67 -5.23
CA TYR A 222 26.61 -1.90 -5.94
C TYR A 222 26.10 -1.92 -7.38
N PHE A 223 25.00 -1.23 -7.65
CA PHE A 223 24.33 -1.14 -8.93
C PHE A 223 24.14 0.34 -9.29
N PRO A 224 25.21 1.04 -9.73
CA PRO A 224 25.10 2.42 -10.22
C PRO A 224 23.99 2.48 -11.28
N ASP A 225 23.26 3.55 -11.37
CA ASP A 225 22.13 3.76 -12.30
C ASP A 225 20.88 2.89 -12.04
N CYS A 226 20.87 2.06 -10.99
CA CYS A 226 19.64 1.40 -10.58
C CYS A 226 18.57 2.41 -10.15
N THR A 227 17.30 2.00 -10.25
CA THR A 227 16.18 2.77 -9.73
C THR A 227 15.29 1.92 -8.85
N VAL A 228 14.76 2.49 -7.77
CA VAL A 228 13.79 1.82 -6.91
C VAL A 228 12.46 2.55 -6.98
N ARG A 229 11.43 1.83 -7.46
CA ARG A 229 10.10 2.38 -7.69
C ARG A 229 9.06 1.67 -6.83
N PRO A 230 8.13 2.40 -6.19
CA PRO A 230 6.98 1.76 -5.55
C PRO A 230 6.03 1.21 -6.61
N PHE A 231 5.35 0.11 -6.29
CA PHE A 231 4.29 -0.46 -7.11
C PHE A 231 3.16 -1.00 -6.24
N GLY A 232 2.20 -1.70 -6.84
CA GLY A 232 1.09 -2.29 -6.11
C GLY A 232 0.19 -1.25 -5.44
N SER A 233 -0.23 -1.55 -4.21
CA SER A 233 -1.19 -0.73 -3.46
C SER A 233 -0.69 0.68 -3.15
N SER A 234 0.61 0.91 -3.15
CA SER A 234 1.22 2.22 -2.90
C SER A 234 0.92 3.26 -3.98
N VAL A 235 0.62 2.83 -5.21
CA VAL A 235 0.53 3.70 -6.39
C VAL A 235 -0.73 3.51 -7.24
N ASN A 236 -1.47 2.42 -7.03
CA ASN A 236 -2.59 2.03 -7.89
C ASN A 236 -3.94 2.63 -7.49
N THR A 237 -3.97 3.65 -6.65
CA THR A 237 -5.18 4.32 -6.09
C THR A 237 -6.02 3.49 -5.11
N PHE A 238 -5.74 2.20 -4.96
CA PHE A 238 -6.45 1.29 -4.06
C PHE A 238 -5.70 0.99 -2.77
N GLY A 239 -4.63 1.73 -2.48
CA GLY A 239 -3.88 1.62 -1.25
C GLY A 239 -4.65 2.15 -0.05
N LYS A 240 -4.61 1.42 1.06
CA LYS A 240 -5.16 1.84 2.33
C LYS A 240 -4.06 2.18 3.33
N LEU A 241 -4.41 2.99 4.32
CA LEU A 241 -3.53 3.27 5.46
C LEU A 241 -3.04 1.95 6.09
N GLY A 242 -1.74 1.87 6.39
CA GLY A 242 -1.09 0.69 6.95
C GLY A 242 -0.87 -0.46 5.95
N CYS A 243 -0.97 -0.24 4.64
CA CYS A 243 -0.54 -1.24 3.66
C CYS A 243 0.99 -1.26 3.53
N ASP A 244 1.52 -2.43 3.18
CA ASP A 244 2.94 -2.64 2.92
C ASP A 244 3.44 -1.75 1.77
N LEU A 245 4.75 -1.54 1.69
CA LEU A 245 5.41 -0.84 0.62
C LEU A 245 6.09 -1.85 -0.30
N ASP A 246 5.43 -2.16 -1.42
CA ASP A 246 6.00 -2.97 -2.48
C ASP A 246 6.96 -2.13 -3.32
N MET A 247 8.19 -2.59 -3.51
CA MET A 247 9.25 -1.89 -4.23
C MET A 247 9.85 -2.77 -5.32
N PHE A 248 10.09 -2.17 -6.47
CA PHE A 248 10.75 -2.78 -7.62
C PHE A 248 12.12 -2.14 -7.82
N LEU A 249 13.18 -2.95 -7.72
CA LEU A 249 14.54 -2.58 -8.09
C LEU A 249 14.72 -2.82 -9.58
N ASP A 250 14.81 -1.74 -10.34
CA ASP A 250 15.04 -1.75 -11.78
C ASP A 250 16.53 -1.59 -12.07
N LEU A 251 17.10 -2.57 -12.75
CA LEU A 251 18.51 -2.61 -13.13
C LEU A 251 18.72 -2.35 -14.62
N ASP A 252 17.65 -2.24 -15.42
CA ASP A 252 17.74 -2.17 -16.88
C ASP A 252 18.16 -0.80 -17.42
N GLU A 253 18.21 0.24 -16.62
CA GLU A 253 18.82 1.50 -17.04
C GLU A 253 20.32 1.33 -17.29
N PHE A 254 20.93 0.31 -16.68
CA PHE A 254 22.32 -0.10 -16.92
C PHE A 254 22.57 -0.57 -18.37
N GLY A 255 21.53 -1.05 -19.09
CA GLY A 255 21.63 -1.53 -20.49
C GLY A 255 21.18 -0.50 -21.54
N LYS A 256 20.60 0.63 -21.14
CA LYS A 256 20.27 1.72 -22.05
C LYS A 256 21.49 2.65 -22.23
N VAL A 257 22.59 2.07 -22.68
CA VAL A 257 23.65 2.88 -23.27
C VAL A 257 22.97 3.74 -24.32
N SER A 258 23.03 5.06 -24.13
CA SER A 258 22.77 6.05 -25.16
C SER A 258 23.38 5.49 -26.46
N THR A 259 22.56 5.15 -27.41
CA THR A 259 23.01 4.81 -28.76
C THR A 259 23.57 6.10 -29.38
N ASN A 260 24.69 6.55 -28.83
CA ASN A 260 25.54 7.49 -29.50
C ASN A 260 25.92 6.82 -30.80
N LYS A 261 25.45 7.45 -31.90
CA LYS A 261 25.62 7.08 -33.27
C LYS A 261 26.92 6.30 -33.49
N ASN A 262 26.77 5.07 -34.00
CA ASN A 262 27.86 4.19 -34.41
C ASN A 262 28.99 4.96 -35.04
N VAL A 263 30.06 5.17 -34.31
CA VAL A 263 31.35 5.63 -34.86
C VAL A 263 32.20 4.37 -34.91
N GLY A 264 32.06 3.59 -36.01
CA GLY A 264 32.89 2.44 -36.30
C GLY A 264 32.22 1.07 -36.12
N ASN A 265 32.94 0.02 -36.51
CA ASN A 265 32.47 -1.38 -36.49
C ASN A 265 32.73 -2.11 -35.16
N PHE A 266 33.03 -1.40 -34.07
CA PHE A 266 33.38 -1.99 -32.79
C PHE A 266 32.34 -1.62 -31.73
N LEU A 267 31.83 -2.64 -31.01
CA LEU A 267 30.98 -2.51 -29.84
C LEU A 267 31.77 -2.99 -28.61
N MET A 268 31.86 -2.16 -27.59
CA MET A 268 32.48 -2.54 -26.32
C MET A 268 31.37 -2.88 -25.33
N GLU A 269 31.45 -4.08 -24.78
CA GLU A 269 30.51 -4.56 -23.75
C GLU A 269 31.26 -4.95 -22.48
N TYR A 270 30.60 -4.78 -21.33
CA TYR A 270 31.16 -5.27 -20.06
C TYR A 270 31.23 -6.79 -20.05
N GLN A 271 32.34 -7.34 -19.59
CA GLN A 271 32.43 -8.77 -19.32
C GLN A 271 31.56 -9.14 -18.12
N VAL A 272 30.54 -9.97 -18.33
CA VAL A 272 29.64 -10.44 -17.29
C VAL A 272 29.92 -11.90 -16.90
N LYS A 273 29.67 -12.25 -15.65
CA LYS A 273 29.74 -13.63 -15.20
C LYS A 273 28.49 -14.39 -15.62
N ASN A 274 28.66 -15.46 -16.36
CA ASN A 274 27.57 -16.36 -16.73
C ASN A 274 26.92 -16.99 -15.49
N VAL A 275 25.61 -17.00 -15.45
CA VAL A 275 24.79 -17.69 -14.45
C VAL A 275 23.83 -18.66 -15.14
N PRO A 276 23.49 -19.80 -14.51
CA PRO A 276 22.70 -20.85 -15.17
C PRO A 276 21.28 -20.42 -15.57
N SER A 277 20.70 -19.43 -14.90
CA SER A 277 19.36 -18.90 -15.24
C SER A 277 19.15 -17.51 -14.67
N GLU A 278 18.22 -16.75 -15.26
CA GLU A 278 17.76 -15.44 -14.79
C GLU A 278 17.25 -15.51 -13.34
N ARG A 279 16.54 -16.58 -12.98
CA ARG A 279 16.08 -16.79 -11.60
C ARG A 279 17.24 -16.84 -10.60
N ILE A 280 18.33 -17.53 -10.93
CA ILE A 280 19.53 -17.60 -10.08
C ILE A 280 20.22 -16.23 -10.01
N ALA A 281 20.25 -15.48 -11.13
CA ALA A 281 20.77 -14.11 -11.13
C ALA A 281 19.96 -13.23 -10.19
N THR A 282 18.64 -13.25 -10.30
CA THR A 282 17.70 -12.53 -9.41
C THR A 282 17.91 -12.87 -7.95
N GLN A 283 18.01 -14.16 -7.61
CA GLN A 283 18.23 -14.61 -6.24
C GLN A 283 19.57 -14.11 -5.67
N LYS A 284 20.63 -14.09 -6.47
CA LYS A 284 21.96 -13.57 -6.07
C LYS A 284 21.92 -12.06 -5.84
N ILE A 285 21.31 -11.30 -6.75
CA ILE A 285 21.15 -9.85 -6.63
C ILE A 285 20.40 -9.51 -5.34
N LEU A 286 19.23 -10.13 -5.12
CA LEU A 286 18.42 -9.90 -3.93
C LEU A 286 19.14 -10.36 -2.64
N SER A 287 19.96 -11.39 -2.71
CA SER A 287 20.77 -11.81 -1.56
C SER A 287 21.80 -10.73 -1.19
N VAL A 288 22.51 -10.17 -2.17
CA VAL A 288 23.48 -9.08 -1.94
C VAL A 288 22.79 -7.85 -1.37
N ILE A 289 21.67 -7.42 -1.97
CA ILE A 289 20.91 -6.27 -1.47
C ILE A 289 20.41 -6.54 -0.05
N GLY A 290 19.94 -7.75 0.24
CA GLY A 290 19.52 -8.14 1.61
C GLY A 290 20.66 -7.99 2.63
N GLU A 291 21.89 -8.39 2.29
CA GLU A 291 23.08 -8.16 3.15
C GLU A 291 23.36 -6.67 3.34
N CYS A 292 23.26 -5.88 2.26
CA CYS A 292 23.47 -4.43 2.33
C CYS A 292 22.45 -3.76 3.24
N LEU A 293 21.18 -4.17 3.16
CA LEU A 293 20.11 -3.63 4.01
C LEU A 293 20.31 -4.00 5.47
N ASP A 294 20.75 -5.24 5.73
CA ASP A 294 20.96 -5.75 7.10
C ASP A 294 22.14 -5.07 7.80
N HIS A 295 23.25 -4.91 7.09
CA HIS A 295 24.49 -4.41 7.69
C HIS A 295 24.67 -2.90 7.56
N LEU A 296 24.13 -2.28 6.53
CA LEU A 296 24.43 -0.89 6.15
C LEU A 296 23.17 -0.02 5.97
N GLY A 297 21.95 -0.58 6.01
CA GLY A 297 20.71 0.16 5.75
C GLY A 297 20.22 0.94 6.97
N PRO A 298 20.35 2.29 7.01
CA PRO A 298 19.90 3.06 8.16
C PRO A 298 18.37 2.90 8.39
N GLY A 299 17.99 2.42 9.57
CA GLY A 299 16.60 2.19 9.95
C GLY A 299 15.95 0.95 9.35
N CYS A 300 16.67 0.16 8.56
CA CYS A 300 16.18 -1.15 8.06
C CYS A 300 16.42 -2.23 9.12
N VAL A 301 15.38 -2.98 9.47
CA VAL A 301 15.45 -4.04 10.48
C VAL A 301 14.63 -5.26 10.09
N GLY A 302 14.97 -6.43 10.63
CA GLY A 302 14.21 -7.66 10.44
C GLY A 302 14.24 -8.16 9.00
N ILE A 303 15.39 -8.11 8.36
CA ILE A 303 15.61 -8.49 6.96
C ILE A 303 15.37 -9.98 6.77
N GLN A 304 14.49 -10.34 5.85
CA GLN A 304 14.15 -11.71 5.47
C GLN A 304 14.33 -11.89 3.97
N LYS A 305 15.21 -12.78 3.57
CA LYS A 305 15.46 -13.14 2.17
C LYS A 305 14.53 -14.28 1.75
N ILE A 306 13.44 -13.97 1.05
CA ILE A 306 12.44 -14.94 0.57
C ILE A 306 12.73 -15.26 -0.90
N LEU A 307 13.85 -15.96 -1.13
CA LEU A 307 14.42 -16.17 -2.47
C LEU A 307 13.78 -17.34 -3.23
N ASN A 308 13.17 -18.31 -2.54
CA ASN A 308 12.58 -19.50 -3.16
C ASN A 308 11.10 -19.32 -3.57
N ALA A 309 10.48 -18.18 -3.26
CA ALA A 309 9.13 -17.87 -3.70
C ALA A 309 9.04 -17.80 -5.23
N ARG A 310 7.82 -17.87 -5.80
CA ARG A 310 7.60 -17.66 -7.23
C ARG A 310 8.20 -16.31 -7.69
N CYS A 311 7.94 -15.24 -6.93
CA CYS A 311 8.60 -13.95 -7.09
C CYS A 311 9.57 -13.78 -5.90
N PRO A 312 10.88 -13.95 -6.10
CA PRO A 312 11.87 -13.73 -5.06
C PRO A 312 11.81 -12.29 -4.56
N LEU A 313 11.96 -12.12 -3.25
CA LEU A 313 11.94 -10.79 -2.63
C LEU A 313 12.78 -10.74 -1.35
N VAL A 314 13.10 -9.51 -0.92
CA VAL A 314 13.64 -9.20 0.40
C VAL A 314 12.58 -8.43 1.17
N ARG A 315 12.17 -8.96 2.32
CA ARG A 315 11.21 -8.33 3.24
C ARG A 315 11.96 -7.72 4.42
N PHE A 316 11.55 -6.51 4.82
CA PHE A 316 12.13 -5.81 5.97
C PHE A 316 11.18 -4.74 6.51
N SER A 317 11.47 -4.23 7.71
CA SER A 317 10.78 -3.06 8.27
C SER A 317 11.69 -1.85 8.17
N HIS A 318 11.17 -0.72 7.70
CA HIS A 318 11.86 0.57 7.74
C HIS A 318 11.31 1.38 8.93
N GLN A 319 12.03 1.35 10.05
CA GLN A 319 11.60 1.94 11.32
C GLN A 319 11.21 3.43 11.22
N PRO A 320 11.99 4.31 10.55
CA PRO A 320 11.63 5.73 10.48
C PRO A 320 10.28 5.97 9.82
N SER A 321 9.93 5.25 8.77
CA SER A 321 8.64 5.39 8.08
C SER A 321 7.52 4.51 8.65
N GLY A 322 7.85 3.51 9.47
CA GLY A 322 6.91 2.53 9.99
C GLY A 322 6.39 1.52 8.95
N PHE A 323 6.99 1.46 7.75
CA PHE A 323 6.55 0.54 6.70
C PHE A 323 7.15 -0.85 6.83
N GLN A 324 6.32 -1.85 6.55
CA GLN A 324 6.79 -3.15 6.07
C GLN A 324 7.08 -3.01 4.58
N CYS A 325 8.25 -3.44 4.16
CA CYS A 325 8.78 -3.25 2.82
C CYS A 325 9.06 -4.59 2.16
N ASP A 326 8.63 -4.77 0.92
CA ASP A 326 8.92 -5.92 0.08
C ASP A 326 9.65 -5.45 -1.19
N LEU A 327 10.92 -5.83 -1.34
CA LEU A 327 11.76 -5.44 -2.48
C LEU A 327 11.95 -6.62 -3.43
N THR A 328 11.60 -6.44 -4.70
CA THR A 328 11.81 -7.42 -5.79
C THR A 328 12.50 -6.78 -6.99
N THR A 329 13.05 -7.59 -7.92
CA THR A 329 13.73 -7.09 -9.12
C THR A 329 13.26 -7.71 -10.43
N ASN A 330 12.32 -8.66 -10.42
CA ASN A 330 11.91 -9.34 -11.66
C ASN A 330 10.40 -9.46 -11.84
N ASN A 331 9.60 -8.60 -11.21
CA ASN A 331 8.13 -8.63 -11.31
C ASN A 331 7.58 -7.46 -12.13
N ARG A 332 8.02 -7.34 -13.39
CA ARG A 332 7.61 -6.24 -14.28
C ARG A 332 6.13 -6.26 -14.63
N ILE A 333 5.50 -7.43 -14.70
CA ILE A 333 4.06 -7.57 -14.93
C ILE A 333 3.25 -6.94 -13.78
N ALA A 334 3.76 -6.99 -12.56
CA ALA A 334 3.11 -6.32 -11.42
C ALA A 334 3.15 -4.78 -11.53
N LEU A 335 4.21 -4.21 -12.12
CA LEU A 335 4.24 -2.78 -12.45
C LEU A 335 3.11 -2.41 -13.41
N LYS A 336 2.92 -3.19 -14.49
CA LYS A 336 1.84 -2.97 -15.44
C LYS A 336 0.46 -3.21 -14.85
N SER A 337 0.32 -4.18 -13.95
CA SER A 337 -0.92 -4.38 -13.19
C SER A 337 -1.23 -3.19 -12.30
N SER A 338 -0.21 -2.56 -11.69
CA SER A 338 -0.39 -1.36 -10.87
C SER A 338 -0.85 -0.16 -11.69
N GLU A 339 -0.31 0.02 -12.88
CA GLU A 339 -0.70 1.06 -13.83
C GLU A 339 -2.13 0.86 -14.35
N LEU A 340 -2.51 -0.37 -14.73
CA LEU A 340 -3.87 -0.71 -15.14
C LEU A 340 -4.88 -0.39 -14.03
N LEU A 341 -4.57 -0.74 -12.79
CA LEU A 341 -5.42 -0.43 -11.65
C LEU A 341 -5.51 1.07 -11.39
N TYR A 342 -4.41 1.83 -11.55
CA TYR A 342 -4.45 3.29 -11.47
C TYR A 342 -5.45 3.87 -12.46
N ILE A 343 -5.43 3.41 -13.71
CA ILE A 343 -6.36 3.85 -14.74
C ILE A 343 -7.80 3.55 -14.31
N TYR A 344 -8.12 2.33 -13.94
CA TYR A 344 -9.48 1.97 -13.51
C TYR A 344 -9.95 2.80 -12.30
N GLY A 345 -9.09 3.05 -11.32
CA GLY A 345 -9.43 3.87 -10.15
C GLY A 345 -9.56 5.37 -10.44
N ALA A 346 -8.99 5.84 -11.56
CA ALA A 346 -9.06 7.25 -12.00
C ALA A 346 -10.23 7.54 -12.95
N LEU A 347 -10.81 6.51 -13.59
CA LEU A 347 -11.89 6.67 -14.57
C LEU A 347 -13.20 7.14 -13.93
N ASP A 348 -13.61 6.52 -12.83
CA ASP A 348 -14.86 6.82 -12.15
C ASP A 348 -14.67 6.77 -10.62
N SER A 349 -15.18 7.78 -9.92
CA SER A 349 -15.01 7.90 -8.45
C SER A 349 -15.66 6.77 -7.67
N ARG A 350 -16.73 6.16 -8.20
CA ARG A 350 -17.46 5.04 -7.60
C ARG A 350 -16.59 3.78 -7.48
N VAL A 351 -15.65 3.58 -8.40
CA VAL A 351 -14.77 2.40 -8.42
C VAL A 351 -13.98 2.27 -7.12
N ARG A 352 -13.33 3.34 -6.69
CA ARG A 352 -12.54 3.32 -5.44
C ARG A 352 -13.40 3.09 -4.22
N ALA A 353 -14.53 3.81 -4.12
CA ALA A 353 -15.44 3.68 -2.99
C ALA A 353 -15.98 2.24 -2.85
N LEU A 354 -16.38 1.62 -3.95
CA LEU A 354 -16.88 0.24 -3.95
C LEU A 354 -15.76 -0.76 -3.60
N VAL A 355 -14.57 -0.63 -4.19
CA VAL A 355 -13.43 -1.53 -3.87
C VAL A 355 -13.05 -1.46 -2.40
N PHE A 356 -12.97 -0.25 -1.82
CA PHE A 356 -12.65 -0.08 -0.40
C PHE A 356 -13.71 -0.71 0.50
N SER A 357 -14.99 -0.52 0.18
CA SER A 357 -16.11 -1.07 0.95
C SER A 357 -16.11 -2.60 0.90
N VAL A 358 -15.97 -3.19 -0.27
CA VAL A 358 -15.89 -4.66 -0.44
C VAL A 358 -14.67 -5.26 0.27
N ARG A 359 -13.51 -4.61 0.21
CA ARG A 359 -12.30 -5.07 0.93
C ARG A 359 -12.45 -4.96 2.46
N CYS A 360 -13.08 -3.89 2.96
CA CYS A 360 -13.37 -3.74 4.38
C CYS A 360 -14.37 -4.81 4.84
N TRP A 361 -15.41 -5.06 4.07
CA TRP A 361 -16.36 -6.13 4.31
C TRP A 361 -15.68 -7.51 4.36
N ALA A 362 -14.90 -7.84 3.35
CA ALA A 362 -14.19 -9.12 3.31
C ALA A 362 -13.24 -9.31 4.51
N ARG A 363 -12.61 -8.22 4.96
CA ARG A 363 -11.76 -8.24 6.15
C ARG A 363 -12.56 -8.43 7.44
N ALA A 364 -13.69 -7.72 7.60
CA ALA A 364 -14.56 -7.82 8.76
C ALA A 364 -15.11 -9.25 8.94
N HIS A 365 -15.38 -9.93 7.83
CA HIS A 365 -15.88 -11.30 7.79
C HIS A 365 -14.78 -12.38 7.73
N SER A 366 -13.51 -12.01 7.88
CA SER A 366 -12.38 -12.95 7.81
C SER A 366 -12.36 -13.78 6.50
N LEU A 367 -12.65 -13.13 5.37
CA LEU A 367 -12.47 -13.68 4.03
C LEU A 367 -11.06 -13.39 3.49
N THR A 368 -10.39 -12.35 4.05
CA THR A 368 -9.01 -11.98 3.74
C THR A 368 -8.17 -11.98 5.00
N SER A 369 -6.88 -12.27 4.87
CA SER A 369 -5.91 -12.24 5.97
C SER A 369 -4.57 -11.72 5.49
N SER A 370 -3.78 -11.15 6.41
CA SER A 370 -2.36 -10.83 6.20
C SER A 370 -1.45 -12.06 6.38
N ILE A 371 -1.98 -13.14 7.00
CA ILE A 371 -1.24 -14.39 7.18
C ILE A 371 -1.39 -15.23 5.90
N PRO A 372 -0.30 -15.81 5.36
CA PRO A 372 -0.39 -16.71 4.20
C PRO A 372 -1.40 -17.84 4.42
N GLY A 373 -2.20 -18.16 3.39
CA GLY A 373 -3.22 -19.20 3.48
C GLY A 373 -4.17 -19.22 2.30
N ALA A 374 -5.28 -19.94 2.44
CA ALA A 374 -6.29 -20.14 1.41
C ALA A 374 -7.32 -19.00 1.32
N TRP A 375 -6.87 -17.77 1.48
CA TRP A 375 -7.71 -16.57 1.53
C TRP A 375 -7.97 -15.97 0.16
N ILE A 376 -9.10 -15.24 0.03
CA ILE A 376 -9.34 -14.37 -1.11
C ILE A 376 -8.47 -13.13 -0.95
N THR A 377 -7.57 -12.86 -1.90
CA THR A 377 -6.66 -11.71 -1.80
C THR A 377 -7.37 -10.39 -2.09
N ASN A 378 -6.82 -9.28 -1.58
CA ASN A 378 -7.31 -7.94 -1.93
C ASN A 378 -7.25 -7.67 -3.44
N PHE A 379 -6.27 -8.25 -4.14
CA PHE A 379 -6.15 -8.15 -5.60
C PHE A 379 -7.30 -8.89 -6.28
N SER A 380 -7.62 -10.11 -5.85
CA SER A 380 -8.78 -10.88 -6.33
C SER A 380 -10.10 -10.14 -6.14
N LEU A 381 -10.34 -9.56 -4.95
CA LEU A 381 -11.53 -8.75 -4.68
C LEU A 381 -11.62 -7.52 -5.59
N THR A 382 -10.48 -6.87 -5.85
CA THR A 382 -10.45 -5.71 -6.77
C THR A 382 -10.83 -6.12 -8.18
N MET A 383 -10.31 -7.26 -8.67
CA MET A 383 -10.67 -7.80 -10.00
C MET A 383 -12.16 -8.17 -10.07
N MET A 384 -12.72 -8.71 -8.99
CA MET A 384 -14.17 -8.99 -8.92
C MET A 384 -15.00 -7.70 -9.03
N VAL A 385 -14.63 -6.64 -8.32
CA VAL A 385 -15.33 -5.34 -8.41
C VAL A 385 -15.19 -4.74 -9.82
N ILE A 386 -13.99 -4.75 -10.41
CA ILE A 386 -13.77 -4.23 -11.78
C ILE A 386 -14.62 -5.02 -12.77
N PHE A 387 -14.62 -6.35 -12.69
CA PHE A 387 -15.42 -7.20 -13.55
C PHE A 387 -16.92 -6.91 -13.42
N PHE A 388 -17.43 -6.78 -12.20
CA PHE A 388 -18.82 -6.39 -11.94
C PHE A 388 -19.17 -5.05 -12.59
N LEU A 389 -18.31 -4.03 -12.46
CA LEU A 389 -18.52 -2.71 -13.05
C LEU A 389 -18.44 -2.71 -14.59
N GLN A 390 -17.70 -3.63 -15.19
CA GLN A 390 -17.68 -3.87 -16.64
C GLN A 390 -19.00 -4.51 -17.13
N ARG A 391 -19.71 -5.22 -16.24
CA ARG A 391 -20.98 -5.92 -16.55
C ARG A 391 -22.22 -5.06 -16.37
N ARG A 392 -22.09 -3.80 -15.90
CA ARG A 392 -23.22 -2.89 -15.78
C ARG A 392 -23.78 -2.48 -17.15
N SER A 393 -25.02 -2.00 -17.18
CA SER A 393 -25.67 -1.54 -18.40
C SER A 393 -26.22 -0.12 -18.20
N PRO A 394 -25.57 0.91 -18.76
CA PRO A 394 -24.31 0.89 -19.52
C PRO A 394 -23.09 0.55 -18.64
N PRO A 395 -21.99 0.01 -19.20
CA PRO A 395 -20.79 -0.32 -18.45
C PRO A 395 -20.17 0.91 -17.76
N ILE A 396 -19.75 0.75 -16.51
CA ILE A 396 -19.02 1.82 -15.78
C ILE A 396 -17.56 1.83 -16.16
N LEU A 397 -16.97 0.65 -16.35
CA LEU A 397 -15.57 0.49 -16.73
C LEU A 397 -15.44 -0.20 -18.09
N PRO A 398 -14.48 0.24 -18.94
CA PRO A 398 -14.14 -0.47 -20.18
C PRO A 398 -13.45 -1.80 -19.88
N THR A 399 -13.49 -2.71 -20.82
CA THR A 399 -12.69 -3.94 -20.79
C THR A 399 -11.21 -3.64 -21.08
N LEU A 400 -10.30 -4.54 -20.65
CA LEU A 400 -8.89 -4.38 -20.98
C LEU A 400 -8.65 -4.46 -22.50
N ASP A 401 -9.39 -5.30 -23.22
CA ASP A 401 -9.30 -5.38 -24.69
C ASP A 401 -9.77 -4.06 -25.34
N SER A 402 -10.78 -3.36 -24.78
CA SER A 402 -11.17 -2.02 -25.23
C SER A 402 -10.06 -0.99 -24.97
N LEU A 403 -9.39 -1.04 -23.81
CA LEU A 403 -8.24 -0.16 -23.52
C LEU A 403 -7.06 -0.43 -24.45
N LYS A 404 -6.88 -1.68 -24.88
CA LYS A 404 -5.86 -2.07 -25.84
C LYS A 404 -6.13 -1.52 -27.24
N THR A 405 -7.39 -1.46 -27.68
CA THR A 405 -7.74 -0.87 -28.98
C THR A 405 -7.53 0.64 -29.06
N LEU A 406 -7.49 1.32 -27.90
CA LEU A 406 -7.20 2.75 -27.77
C LEU A 406 -5.71 3.06 -27.64
N ALA A 407 -4.87 2.03 -27.57
CA ALA A 407 -3.42 2.17 -27.37
C ALA A 407 -2.72 2.66 -28.65
N ASP A 408 -1.75 3.55 -28.49
CA ASP A 408 -0.86 4.01 -29.56
C ASP A 408 0.34 3.08 -29.75
N ALA A 409 1.17 3.38 -30.74
CA ALA A 409 2.43 2.67 -30.97
C ALA A 409 3.39 2.79 -29.77
N GLU A 410 3.37 3.92 -29.08
CA GLU A 410 4.18 4.19 -27.89
C GLU A 410 3.73 3.37 -26.66
N ASP A 411 2.46 2.98 -26.61
CA ASP A 411 1.88 2.17 -25.53
C ASP A 411 2.25 0.68 -25.64
N LYS A 412 2.85 0.26 -26.78
CA LYS A 412 3.19 -1.14 -27.03
C LYS A 412 4.17 -1.68 -25.99
N CYS A 413 3.75 -2.73 -25.28
CA CYS A 413 4.53 -3.32 -24.21
C CYS A 413 4.41 -4.84 -24.21
N ILE A 414 5.53 -5.53 -24.38
CA ILE A 414 5.64 -6.99 -24.27
C ILE A 414 6.60 -7.30 -23.12
N ILE A 415 6.15 -8.05 -22.13
CA ILE A 415 6.94 -8.45 -20.96
C ILE A 415 6.90 -9.97 -20.86
N GLU A 416 8.06 -10.62 -20.90
CA GLU A 416 8.20 -12.09 -20.81
C GLU A 416 7.24 -12.82 -21.77
N GLY A 417 7.10 -12.32 -23.01
CA GLY A 417 6.19 -12.87 -24.01
C GLY A 417 4.70 -12.51 -23.81
N ASN A 418 4.34 -11.86 -22.72
CA ASN A 418 2.97 -11.43 -22.44
C ASN A 418 2.68 -10.05 -22.99
N ASN A 419 1.55 -9.89 -23.68
CA ASN A 419 1.11 -8.60 -24.21
C ASN A 419 0.47 -7.76 -23.09
N CYS A 420 1.21 -6.76 -22.62
CA CYS A 420 0.83 -5.82 -21.58
C CYS A 420 0.42 -4.44 -22.14
N THR A 421 0.09 -4.37 -23.42
CA THR A 421 -0.29 -3.14 -24.12
C THR A 421 -1.69 -2.68 -23.72
N PHE A 422 -1.85 -1.41 -23.36
CA PHE A 422 -3.12 -0.69 -23.19
C PHE A 422 -2.84 0.83 -23.20
N THR A 423 -3.86 1.65 -23.45
CA THR A 423 -3.68 3.10 -23.46
C THR A 423 -3.32 3.66 -22.09
N HIS A 424 -2.34 4.56 -22.05
CA HIS A 424 -1.92 5.31 -20.85
C HIS A 424 -2.62 6.67 -20.73
N ASP A 425 -3.35 7.08 -21.78
CA ASP A 425 -4.03 8.37 -21.83
C ASP A 425 -5.49 8.25 -21.39
N LEU A 426 -5.76 8.73 -20.18
CA LEU A 426 -7.12 8.77 -19.60
C LEU A 426 -8.09 9.63 -20.43
N ASN A 427 -7.61 10.59 -21.22
CA ASN A 427 -8.45 11.47 -22.01
C ASN A 427 -9.03 10.77 -23.25
N LYS A 428 -8.42 9.68 -23.70
CA LYS A 428 -8.94 8.84 -24.80
C LYS A 428 -10.11 7.96 -24.40
N ILE A 429 -10.31 7.77 -23.08
CA ILE A 429 -11.34 6.88 -22.55
C ILE A 429 -12.61 7.70 -22.29
N LYS A 430 -13.67 7.37 -23.02
CA LYS A 430 -14.95 8.06 -22.87
C LYS A 430 -15.53 7.80 -21.47
N PRO A 431 -16.04 8.85 -20.77
CA PRO A 431 -16.77 8.69 -19.52
C PRO A 431 -17.96 7.74 -19.69
N SER A 432 -18.28 6.99 -18.66
CA SER A 432 -19.48 6.15 -18.64
C SER A 432 -20.75 7.01 -18.59
N GLY A 433 -21.78 6.61 -19.33
CA GLY A 433 -23.14 7.16 -19.21
C GLY A 433 -23.96 6.52 -18.08
N ASN A 434 -23.36 5.67 -17.26
CA ASN A 434 -24.03 5.00 -16.14
C ASN A 434 -24.24 5.95 -14.95
N THR A 435 -25.47 6.05 -14.45
CA THR A 435 -25.89 6.96 -13.36
C THR A 435 -26.25 6.22 -12.06
N GLU A 436 -25.95 4.92 -11.95
CA GLU A 436 -26.25 4.13 -10.75
C GLU A 436 -25.53 4.69 -9.51
N THR A 437 -26.22 4.71 -8.37
CA THR A 437 -25.67 5.14 -7.08
C THR A 437 -24.71 4.10 -6.50
N LEU A 438 -23.85 4.51 -5.57
CA LEU A 438 -22.96 3.58 -4.86
C LEU A 438 -23.73 2.56 -4.01
N GLU A 439 -24.85 2.97 -3.42
CA GLU A 439 -25.75 2.10 -2.68
C GLU A 439 -26.25 0.96 -3.55
N LEU A 440 -26.81 1.29 -4.73
CA LEU A 440 -27.32 0.31 -5.69
C LEU A 440 -26.19 -0.63 -6.14
N LEU A 441 -25.02 -0.08 -6.48
CA LEU A 441 -23.87 -0.85 -6.91
C LEU A 441 -23.35 -1.80 -5.82
N LEU A 442 -23.34 -1.39 -4.56
CA LEU A 442 -22.93 -2.25 -3.44
C LEU A 442 -23.92 -3.42 -3.24
N LYS A 443 -25.22 -3.13 -3.23
CA LYS A 443 -26.26 -4.14 -3.11
C LYS A 443 -26.17 -5.15 -4.25
N GLU A 444 -26.16 -4.67 -5.49
CA GLU A 444 -26.13 -5.54 -6.67
C GLU A 444 -24.80 -6.28 -6.85
N PHE A 445 -23.68 -5.76 -6.34
CA PHE A 445 -22.43 -6.51 -6.24
C PHE A 445 -22.60 -7.77 -5.39
N PHE A 446 -23.25 -7.65 -4.24
CA PHE A 446 -23.50 -8.78 -3.36
C PHE A 446 -24.52 -9.75 -3.95
N GLU A 447 -25.59 -9.27 -4.59
CA GLU A 447 -26.56 -10.11 -5.29
C GLU A 447 -25.92 -10.87 -6.46
N TYR A 448 -25.12 -10.19 -7.27
CA TYR A 448 -24.45 -10.77 -8.42
C TYR A 448 -23.54 -11.93 -8.01
N TYR A 449 -22.65 -11.69 -7.02
CA TYR A 449 -21.73 -12.72 -6.58
C TYR A 449 -22.36 -13.75 -5.64
N GLY A 450 -23.43 -13.44 -4.95
CA GLY A 450 -24.25 -14.41 -4.22
C GLY A 450 -24.90 -15.46 -5.11
N ASN A 451 -25.10 -15.12 -6.40
CA ASN A 451 -25.72 -16.00 -7.40
C ASN A 451 -24.74 -16.44 -8.51
N PHE A 452 -23.48 -16.00 -8.47
CA PHE A 452 -22.49 -16.32 -9.49
C PHE A 452 -22.14 -17.82 -9.50
N ALA A 453 -22.15 -18.43 -10.68
CA ALA A 453 -21.87 -19.86 -10.85
C ALA A 453 -20.34 -20.15 -10.80
N PHE A 454 -19.71 -20.00 -9.63
CA PHE A 454 -18.27 -20.21 -9.43
C PHE A 454 -17.78 -21.61 -9.82
N SER A 455 -18.65 -22.60 -9.82
CA SER A 455 -18.33 -23.98 -10.27
C SER A 455 -18.11 -24.07 -11.79
N LYS A 456 -18.76 -23.20 -12.57
CA LYS A 456 -18.76 -23.24 -14.04
C LYS A 456 -17.99 -22.10 -14.67
N ASN A 457 -18.08 -20.90 -14.08
CA ASN A 457 -17.61 -19.66 -14.69
C ASN A 457 -16.33 -19.14 -14.06
N SER A 458 -15.47 -18.55 -14.89
CA SER A 458 -14.31 -17.76 -14.52
C SER A 458 -14.58 -16.27 -14.72
N ILE A 459 -13.85 -15.46 -13.97
CA ILE A 459 -13.86 -13.99 -14.05
C ILE A 459 -12.72 -13.55 -14.97
N ASN A 460 -13.04 -12.79 -16.01
CA ASN A 460 -12.08 -12.29 -16.99
C ASN A 460 -12.32 -10.80 -17.30
N ILE A 461 -11.50 -9.91 -16.72
CA ILE A 461 -11.59 -8.46 -16.94
C ILE A 461 -11.09 -8.01 -18.32
N ARG A 462 -10.38 -8.87 -19.07
CA ARG A 462 -9.94 -8.54 -20.43
C ARG A 462 -11.12 -8.35 -21.35
N GLN A 463 -12.09 -9.27 -21.29
CA GLN A 463 -13.26 -9.28 -22.13
C GLN A 463 -14.53 -8.78 -21.44
N GLY A 464 -14.52 -8.66 -20.11
CA GLY A 464 -15.71 -8.29 -19.32
C GLY A 464 -16.84 -9.29 -19.46
N LYS A 465 -16.54 -10.57 -19.70
CA LYS A 465 -17.49 -11.65 -19.90
C LYS A 465 -17.16 -12.85 -19.03
N GLU A 466 -18.20 -13.54 -18.59
CA GLU A 466 -18.07 -14.85 -17.98
C GLU A 466 -17.57 -15.85 -19.01
N GLN A 467 -16.62 -16.67 -18.61
CA GLN A 467 -16.05 -17.71 -19.46
C GLN A 467 -16.12 -19.05 -18.74
N ASN A 468 -16.17 -20.13 -19.48
CA ASN A 468 -16.05 -21.46 -18.89
C ASN A 468 -14.71 -21.57 -18.15
N LYS A 469 -14.78 -22.13 -16.97
CA LYS A 469 -13.62 -22.32 -16.12
C LYS A 469 -12.68 -23.36 -16.72
N PRO A 470 -11.37 -23.06 -16.88
CA PRO A 470 -10.42 -23.98 -17.51
C PRO A 470 -9.95 -25.09 -16.57
N ASP A 471 -10.22 -24.96 -15.27
CA ASP A 471 -9.75 -25.89 -14.23
C ASP A 471 -10.83 -26.13 -13.15
N SER A 472 -10.58 -27.04 -12.23
CA SER A 472 -11.46 -27.38 -11.10
C SER A 472 -11.27 -26.47 -9.86
N SER A 473 -10.51 -25.37 -9.96
CA SER A 473 -10.27 -24.47 -8.83
C SER A 473 -11.60 -23.90 -8.29
N PRO A 474 -11.75 -23.70 -6.98
CA PRO A 474 -12.97 -23.14 -6.40
C PRO A 474 -13.32 -21.75 -6.94
N LEU A 475 -12.30 -20.91 -7.12
CA LEU A 475 -12.40 -19.58 -7.71
C LEU A 475 -11.36 -19.45 -8.83
N HIS A 476 -11.79 -19.07 -10.02
CA HIS A 476 -10.90 -18.78 -11.13
C HIS A 476 -11.06 -17.32 -11.55
N ILE A 477 -9.99 -16.55 -11.37
CA ILE A 477 -9.88 -15.18 -11.88
C ILE A 477 -8.64 -15.14 -12.77
N GLN A 478 -8.83 -14.92 -14.05
CA GLN A 478 -7.73 -14.86 -15.01
C GLN A 478 -6.85 -13.63 -14.76
N ASN A 479 -5.52 -13.81 -14.73
CA ASN A 479 -4.60 -12.68 -14.69
C ASN A 479 -4.77 -11.83 -15.97
N PRO A 480 -4.85 -10.49 -15.88
CA PRO A 480 -5.06 -9.64 -17.04
C PRO A 480 -4.01 -9.79 -18.15
N PHE A 481 -2.77 -10.11 -17.80
CA PHE A 481 -1.64 -10.20 -18.71
C PHE A 481 -1.13 -11.62 -18.89
N GLU A 482 -0.86 -12.35 -17.82
CA GLU A 482 -0.50 -13.77 -17.84
C GLU A 482 -1.77 -14.62 -17.93
N THR A 483 -2.32 -14.79 -19.12
CA THR A 483 -3.66 -15.37 -19.33
C THR A 483 -3.81 -16.82 -18.85
N SER A 484 -2.71 -17.57 -18.73
CA SER A 484 -2.71 -18.92 -18.16
C SER A 484 -2.73 -18.97 -16.65
N LEU A 485 -2.56 -17.81 -15.97
CA LEU A 485 -2.47 -17.74 -14.52
C LEU A 485 -3.83 -17.44 -13.88
N ASN A 486 -4.26 -18.31 -12.97
CA ASN A 486 -5.34 -18.02 -12.02
C ASN A 486 -4.77 -17.30 -10.80
N ILE A 487 -5.15 -16.02 -10.59
CA ILE A 487 -4.70 -15.22 -9.44
C ILE A 487 -5.32 -15.66 -8.11
N SER A 488 -6.34 -16.50 -8.15
CA SER A 488 -7.09 -17.00 -6.99
C SER A 488 -6.90 -18.49 -6.73
N LYS A 489 -5.85 -19.10 -7.29
CA LYS A 489 -5.60 -20.56 -7.22
C LYS A 489 -5.50 -21.12 -5.79
N ASN A 490 -5.18 -20.28 -4.81
CA ASN A 490 -5.00 -20.69 -3.41
C ASN A 490 -6.34 -20.69 -2.62
N VAL A 491 -7.42 -20.15 -3.19
CA VAL A 491 -8.71 -20.05 -2.50
C VAL A 491 -9.32 -21.46 -2.34
N SER A 492 -9.73 -21.80 -1.12
CA SER A 492 -10.38 -23.09 -0.85
C SER A 492 -11.88 -23.07 -1.16
N GLN A 493 -12.48 -24.25 -1.34
CA GLN A 493 -13.92 -24.39 -1.54
C GLN A 493 -14.72 -23.82 -0.36
N SER A 494 -14.25 -24.01 0.87
CA SER A 494 -14.90 -23.47 2.06
C SER A 494 -14.88 -21.94 2.09
N GLN A 495 -13.80 -21.32 1.61
CA GLN A 495 -13.70 -19.85 1.55
C GLN A 495 -14.64 -19.25 0.50
N ILE A 496 -14.76 -19.86 -0.68
CA ILE A 496 -15.68 -19.35 -1.69
C ILE A 496 -17.14 -19.58 -1.28
N GLN A 497 -17.47 -20.70 -0.63
CA GLN A 497 -18.80 -20.93 -0.10
C GLN A 497 -19.16 -19.90 0.96
N LYS A 498 -18.24 -19.64 1.91
CA LYS A 498 -18.41 -18.59 2.92
C LYS A 498 -18.62 -17.21 2.29
N PHE A 499 -17.86 -16.89 1.24
CA PHE A 499 -18.05 -15.65 0.50
C PHE A 499 -19.45 -15.53 -0.11
N VAL A 500 -19.94 -16.58 -0.76
CA VAL A 500 -21.29 -16.63 -1.37
C VAL A 500 -22.39 -16.43 -0.33
N ASP A 501 -22.29 -17.14 0.80
CA ASP A 501 -23.30 -17.07 1.87
C ASP A 501 -23.35 -15.67 2.49
N LEU A 502 -22.17 -15.07 2.78
CA LEU A 502 -22.06 -13.72 3.30
C LEU A 502 -22.50 -12.66 2.29
N ALA A 503 -22.27 -12.86 0.99
CA ALA A 503 -22.74 -11.96 -0.04
C ALA A 503 -24.28 -11.94 -0.10
N ARG A 504 -24.93 -13.10 -0.04
CA ARG A 504 -26.40 -13.21 0.01
C ARG A 504 -26.98 -12.54 1.26
N GLU A 505 -26.36 -12.78 2.42
CA GLU A 505 -26.77 -12.15 3.69
C GLU A 505 -26.63 -10.62 3.60
N SER A 506 -25.51 -10.12 3.06
CA SER A 506 -25.26 -8.69 2.90
C SER A 506 -26.24 -8.01 1.95
N ALA A 507 -26.57 -8.66 0.83
CA ALA A 507 -27.58 -8.16 -0.11
C ALA A 507 -28.95 -8.04 0.56
N TRP A 508 -29.34 -9.08 1.34
CA TRP A 508 -30.59 -9.09 2.09
C TRP A 508 -30.66 -7.96 3.15
N ILE A 509 -29.57 -7.73 3.89
CA ILE A 509 -29.47 -6.64 4.90
C ILE A 509 -29.71 -5.30 4.23
N LEU A 510 -29.03 -5.00 3.12
CA LEU A 510 -29.17 -3.74 2.39
C LEU A 510 -30.58 -3.56 1.81
N GLU A 511 -31.22 -4.63 1.35
CA GLU A 511 -32.60 -4.58 0.85
C GLU A 511 -33.61 -4.26 1.97
N GLN A 512 -33.41 -4.77 3.20
CA GLN A 512 -34.27 -4.48 4.33
C GLN A 512 -34.13 -3.03 4.82
N ASP A 513 -32.92 -2.48 4.79
CA ASP A 513 -32.70 -1.10 5.19
C ASP A 513 -33.39 -0.11 4.24
N ASN A 514 -33.46 -0.42 2.93
CA ASN A 514 -34.20 0.39 1.95
C ASN A 514 -35.72 0.37 2.18
N LYS A 515 -36.29 -0.74 2.63
CA LYS A 515 -37.74 -0.87 2.87
C LYS A 515 -38.22 -0.18 4.14
N ASN A 516 -37.35 -0.03 5.14
CA ASN A 516 -37.74 0.51 6.45
C ASN A 516 -37.75 2.05 6.55
N GLY A 517 -37.30 2.77 5.52
CA GLY A 517 -37.30 4.24 5.48
C GLY A 517 -36.46 4.92 6.56
N PRO A 518 -36.47 6.25 6.68
CA PRO A 518 -35.68 7.00 7.66
C PRO A 518 -36.38 7.05 9.03
N SER A 519 -36.54 5.91 9.71
CA SER A 519 -36.92 5.88 11.11
C SER A 519 -35.73 6.21 12.01
N PRO A 520 -35.91 6.70 13.27
CA PRO A 520 -34.79 7.02 14.16
C PRO A 520 -33.87 5.81 14.29
N ARG A 521 -32.64 5.98 13.81
CA ARG A 521 -31.65 4.92 13.61
C ARG A 521 -31.08 4.51 14.98
N ILE A 522 -31.70 3.55 15.63
CA ILE A 522 -31.26 2.99 16.94
C ILE A 522 -30.23 1.87 16.75
N ARG A 523 -30.06 1.37 15.52
CA ARG A 523 -29.20 0.23 15.18
C ARG A 523 -28.23 0.56 14.03
N PRO A 524 -27.13 -0.21 13.86
CA PRO A 524 -26.31 -0.13 12.66
C PRO A 524 -27.17 -0.30 11.39
N TRP A 525 -26.91 0.50 10.37
CA TRP A 525 -27.66 0.51 9.13
C TRP A 525 -26.72 0.62 7.93
N GLY A 526 -27.18 0.27 6.74
CA GLY A 526 -26.41 0.36 5.50
C GLY A 526 -25.09 -0.40 5.57
N LEU A 527 -24.01 0.25 5.15
CA LEU A 527 -22.67 -0.32 5.19
C LEU A 527 -22.23 -0.70 6.62
N ALA A 528 -22.63 0.07 7.64
CA ALA A 528 -22.29 -0.25 9.03
C ALA A 528 -22.92 -1.58 9.49
N ALA A 529 -24.15 -1.89 9.08
CA ALA A 529 -24.79 -3.18 9.37
C ALA A 529 -24.07 -4.34 8.68
N VAL A 530 -23.64 -4.14 7.46
CA VAL A 530 -22.92 -5.15 6.67
C VAL A 530 -21.50 -5.40 7.19
N LEU A 531 -20.82 -4.37 7.72
CA LEU A 531 -19.46 -4.49 8.27
C LEU A 531 -19.42 -5.06 9.70
N LEU A 532 -20.50 -4.95 10.48
CA LEU A 532 -20.53 -5.25 11.91
C LEU A 532 -21.63 -6.25 12.31
N PRO A 533 -21.64 -7.46 11.73
CA PRO A 533 -22.71 -8.44 11.95
C PRO A 533 -22.87 -8.86 13.42
N SER A 534 -21.81 -8.79 14.23
CA SER A 534 -21.86 -9.12 15.65
C SER A 534 -22.68 -8.16 16.50
N VAL A 535 -22.94 -6.94 16.02
CA VAL A 535 -23.76 -5.94 16.72
C VAL A 535 -25.25 -6.15 16.43
N VAL A 536 -25.61 -6.67 15.25
CA VAL A 536 -26.99 -6.96 14.86
C VAL A 536 -27.54 -8.18 15.60
N ASN A 537 -26.71 -9.20 15.81
CA ASN A 537 -27.11 -10.45 16.45
C ASN A 537 -27.16 -10.40 18.00
N SER A 538 -26.68 -9.30 18.63
CA SER A 538 -26.69 -9.20 20.10
C SER A 538 -28.06 -8.98 20.71
N LYS A 539 -29.11 -8.68 19.95
CA LYS A 539 -30.49 -8.48 20.44
C LYS A 539 -31.43 -9.69 20.31
N SER A 540 -31.02 -10.75 19.60
CA SER A 540 -31.83 -11.98 19.52
C SER A 540 -31.43 -13.06 20.53
N LEU A 541 -30.46 -12.79 21.42
CA LEU A 541 -29.97 -13.72 22.45
C LEU A 541 -30.25 -13.25 23.89
N THR A 542 -31.43 -12.69 24.11
CA THR A 542 -32.02 -12.72 25.46
C THR A 542 -32.87 -13.97 25.58
N THR A 543 -32.25 -15.09 25.72
CA THR A 543 -32.70 -16.28 26.46
C THR A 543 -31.84 -17.49 26.09
N LYS A 544 -30.67 -17.55 26.70
CA LYS A 544 -30.02 -18.77 27.21
C LYS A 544 -28.63 -18.37 27.72
N LYS A 545 -28.50 -18.26 29.04
CA LYS A 545 -27.20 -18.23 29.72
C LYS A 545 -26.35 -19.41 29.25
N ARG A 546 -25.45 -19.17 28.28
CA ARG A 546 -24.35 -20.09 28.00
C ARG A 546 -23.32 -19.90 29.12
N LYS A 547 -23.22 -20.92 29.97
CA LYS A 547 -22.11 -21.07 30.93
C LYS A 547 -20.80 -20.84 30.17
N LYS A 548 -19.93 -19.95 30.65
CA LYS A 548 -18.53 -19.86 30.22
C LYS A 548 -17.94 -21.27 30.25
N PRO A 549 -17.22 -21.72 29.22
CA PRO A 549 -16.37 -22.91 29.36
C PRO A 549 -15.32 -22.53 30.39
N GLY A 550 -15.42 -23.15 31.55
CA GLY A 550 -14.66 -22.79 32.71
C GLY A 550 -13.18 -23.12 32.54
N SER A 551 -12.41 -22.46 33.37
CA SER A 551 -11.01 -22.69 33.66
C SER A 551 -10.63 -24.14 34.02
N GLU A 552 -11.60 -25.04 34.10
CA GLU A 552 -11.42 -26.49 34.33
C GLU A 552 -10.73 -27.22 33.16
N THR A 553 -10.98 -26.82 31.92
CA THR A 553 -10.40 -27.53 30.75
C THR A 553 -8.87 -27.31 30.66
N VAL A 554 -8.39 -26.13 31.05
CA VAL A 554 -6.93 -25.82 31.07
C VAL A 554 -6.26 -26.48 32.27
N LYS A 555 -6.96 -26.59 33.42
CA LYS A 555 -6.45 -27.27 34.61
C LYS A 555 -6.32 -28.76 34.37
N ASN A 556 -7.30 -29.39 33.75
CA ASN A 556 -7.28 -30.80 33.40
C ASN A 556 -6.23 -31.14 32.33
N LEU A 557 -5.93 -30.21 31.41
CA LEU A 557 -4.84 -30.37 30.43
C LEU A 557 -3.46 -30.26 31.10
N LEU A 558 -3.31 -29.36 32.06
CA LEU A 558 -2.07 -29.20 32.84
C LEU A 558 -1.82 -30.38 33.81
N GLU A 559 -2.87 -30.97 34.36
CA GLU A 559 -2.78 -32.17 35.20
C GLU A 559 -2.47 -33.43 34.38
N SER A 560 -2.99 -33.57 33.17
CA SER A 560 -2.63 -34.67 32.26
C SER A 560 -1.19 -34.59 31.76
N ILE A 561 -0.61 -33.40 31.66
CA ILE A 561 0.81 -33.21 31.32
C ILE A 561 1.72 -33.53 32.51
N LYS A 562 1.28 -33.25 33.73
CA LYS A 562 2.01 -33.57 34.96
C LYS A 562 2.01 -35.06 35.30
N SER A 563 0.95 -35.80 34.98
CA SER A 563 0.88 -37.25 35.23
C SER A 563 1.71 -38.07 34.25
N ASN A 564 2.08 -37.54 33.09
CA ASN A 564 2.96 -38.22 32.14
C ASN A 564 4.46 -37.97 32.33
N SER A 565 4.85 -37.23 33.39
CA SER A 565 6.26 -36.93 33.69
C SER A 565 6.82 -37.68 34.91
N THR A 566 6.06 -38.60 35.52
CA THR A 566 6.49 -39.40 36.66
C THR A 566 6.22 -40.89 36.43
N GLU A 567 6.94 -41.50 35.51
CA GLU A 567 7.24 -42.94 35.54
C GLU A 567 8.37 -43.23 34.53
N ASN A 568 9.58 -43.32 35.03
CA ASN A 568 10.51 -44.38 34.68
C ASN A 568 11.76 -44.34 35.59
N PRO A 569 11.98 -45.35 36.42
CA PRO A 569 13.29 -45.61 37.00
C PRO A 569 14.02 -46.76 36.28
N LEU A 570 15.29 -46.52 36.01
CA LEU A 570 16.42 -47.47 36.08
C LEU A 570 16.27 -48.88 35.49
N SER A 571 17.12 -49.21 34.50
CA SER A 571 18.21 -50.20 34.66
C SER A 571 18.96 -50.47 33.34
N THR A 572 20.22 -50.38 33.46
CA THR A 572 21.36 -51.27 33.24
C THR A 572 22.02 -51.29 31.87
N ASN A 573 23.25 -50.88 31.94
CA ASN A 573 24.44 -51.27 31.15
C ASN A 573 24.29 -52.35 30.08
N GLU A 574 24.79 -52.05 28.88
CA GLU A 574 25.81 -52.89 28.28
C GLU A 574 26.59 -52.16 27.17
N LYS A 575 27.91 -52.23 27.32
CA LYS A 575 28.93 -51.86 26.32
C LYS A 575 28.82 -52.78 25.11
N ARG A 576 28.98 -52.28 23.92
CA ARG A 576 29.73 -52.93 22.86
C ARG A 576 30.29 -51.98 21.83
N THR A 577 31.54 -52.16 21.63
CA THR A 577 32.58 -51.61 20.80
C THR A 577 32.34 -51.74 19.30
N MET A 578 32.85 -50.74 18.60
CA MET A 578 33.53 -50.70 17.30
C MET A 578 33.18 -51.71 16.20
N SER A 579 32.91 -51.23 15.00
CA SER A 579 33.85 -51.43 13.87
C SER A 579 33.43 -50.60 12.63
N SER A 580 34.40 -49.99 12.07
CA SER A 580 34.68 -49.36 10.79
C SER A 580 34.37 -50.22 9.55
N GLN A 581 34.32 -49.49 8.41
CA GLN A 581 34.40 -49.90 6.98
C GLN A 581 33.05 -50.01 6.27
N THR A 582 32.84 -49.36 5.23
CA THR A 582 33.47 -48.82 4.00
C THR A 582 32.64 -47.67 3.46
#